data_13c0c566aa2f636e6e653a66909334c8
#
_entry.id   13c0c566aa2f636e6e653a66909334c8
#
_cell.length_a   1.000
_cell.length_b   1.000
_cell.length_c   1.000
_cell.angle_alpha   90.00
_cell.angle_beta   90.00
_cell.angle_gamma   90.00
#
_symmetry.space_group_name_H-M   'P 1'
#
loop_
_entity.id
_entity.type
_entity.pdbx_description
1 polymer ?
#
loop_
_entity_poly.entity_id
_entity_poly.type
_entity_poly.pdbx_seq_one_letter_code
_entity_poly.pdbx_strand_id
1 'polypeptide(L)'
;MTFTDPRWDDLTDADWDVFATAWNAELRGDDAQTQLPQLPWLLDDPPNTAGKYVVPMNFTASPESQWKFIVAAYWRGNEETHGHLAAGPVEHLLGRHGDQYIALVEQMADDDPLFAKMLRGCYQNQMSDEIWRRLCVARGDVG
;
A
#
# COMPACT_ATOMS: atom_id res chain seq x y z
N MET A 1 -5.11 17.97 -12.47
CA MET A 1 -3.81 17.44 -12.91
C MET A 1 -3.14 16.72 -11.77
N THR A 2 -2.72 15.49 -12.00
CA THR A 2 -2.07 14.69 -10.95
C THR A 2 -0.58 14.98 -10.97
N PHE A 3 -0.05 15.44 -9.86
CA PHE A 3 1.38 15.65 -9.71
C PHE A 3 2.04 14.35 -9.28
N THR A 4 3.05 13.90 -10.02
CA THR A 4 3.83 12.72 -9.67
C THR A 4 5.23 13.16 -9.29
N ASP A 5 5.71 12.67 -8.15
CA ASP A 5 7.06 12.97 -7.67
C ASP A 5 7.98 11.82 -8.06
N PRO A 6 8.89 12.02 -9.04
CA PRO A 6 9.74 10.94 -9.52
C PRO A 6 10.75 10.43 -8.50
N ARG A 7 10.96 11.15 -7.40
CA ARG A 7 11.91 10.70 -6.36
C ARG A 7 11.48 9.39 -5.73
N TRP A 8 10.16 9.09 -5.70
CA TRP A 8 9.69 7.79 -5.21
C TRP A 8 10.26 6.63 -6.02
N ASP A 9 10.45 6.83 -7.32
CA ASP A 9 10.98 5.79 -8.20
C ASP A 9 12.46 5.54 -8.00
N ASP A 10 13.15 6.43 -7.29
CA ASP A 10 14.58 6.27 -6.98
C ASP A 10 14.82 5.32 -5.79
N LEU A 11 13.77 4.98 -5.05
CA LEU A 11 13.90 4.07 -3.93
C LEU A 11 14.18 2.64 -4.41
N THR A 12 15.15 2.00 -3.78
CA THR A 12 15.47 0.60 -4.06
C THR A 12 14.45 -0.32 -3.40
N ASP A 13 14.46 -1.60 -3.77
CA ASP A 13 13.61 -2.58 -3.10
C ASP A 13 13.90 -2.65 -1.60
N ALA A 14 15.16 -2.52 -1.22
CA ALA A 14 15.54 -2.48 0.20
C ALA A 14 14.95 -1.26 0.90
N ASP A 15 14.92 -0.11 0.22
CA ASP A 15 14.31 1.11 0.76
C ASP A 15 12.81 0.92 0.98
N TRP A 16 12.12 0.28 0.05
CA TRP A 16 10.69 0.00 0.21
C TRP A 16 10.43 -0.93 1.39
N ASP A 17 11.31 -1.95 1.60
CA ASP A 17 11.21 -2.81 2.76
C ASP A 17 11.40 -2.05 4.07
N VAL A 18 12.35 -1.12 4.12
CA VAL A 18 12.60 -0.28 5.28
C VAL A 18 11.37 0.57 5.59
N PHE A 19 10.82 1.21 4.58
CA PHE A 19 9.63 2.06 4.73
C PHE A 19 8.43 1.25 5.21
N ALA A 20 8.17 0.11 4.58
CA ALA A 20 7.05 -0.76 4.93
C ALA A 20 7.20 -1.32 6.35
N THR A 21 8.41 -1.70 6.74
CA THR A 21 8.69 -2.21 8.09
C THR A 21 8.42 -1.13 9.13
N ALA A 22 8.87 0.10 8.88
CA ALA A 22 8.65 1.21 9.80
C ALA A 22 7.16 1.52 9.95
N TRP A 23 6.43 1.53 8.84
CA TRP A 23 4.99 1.81 8.89
C TRP A 23 4.23 0.74 9.69
N ASN A 24 4.53 -0.53 9.43
CA ASN A 24 3.90 -1.61 10.17
C ASN A 24 4.20 -1.53 11.67
N ALA A 25 5.44 -1.19 12.04
CA ALA A 25 5.80 -1.01 13.44
C ALA A 25 4.99 0.10 14.09
N GLU A 26 4.82 1.23 13.40
CA GLU A 26 3.99 2.33 13.90
C GLU A 26 2.55 1.91 14.10
N LEU A 27 1.99 1.16 13.14
CA LEU A 27 0.60 0.72 13.21
C LEU A 27 0.35 -0.23 14.39
N ARG A 28 1.36 -1.03 14.74
CA ARG A 28 1.26 -1.93 15.89
C ARG A 28 1.53 -1.24 17.21
N GLY A 29 1.93 0.05 17.17
CA GLY A 29 2.31 0.77 18.38
C GLY A 29 3.64 0.34 18.95
N ASP A 30 4.50 -0.27 18.14
CA ASP A 30 5.82 -0.66 18.57
C ASP A 30 6.72 0.57 18.72
N ASP A 31 7.50 0.61 19.78
CA ASP A 31 8.52 1.65 19.98
C ASP A 31 9.76 1.40 19.13
N ALA A 32 9.72 0.40 18.26
CA ALA A 32 10.82 0.12 17.37
C ALA A 32 11.19 1.39 16.60
N GLN A 33 12.46 1.70 16.60
CA GLN A 33 12.94 2.89 15.92
C GLN A 33 12.67 2.76 14.44
N THR A 34 12.04 3.79 13.87
CA THR A 34 11.84 3.82 12.44
C THR A 34 13.19 3.88 11.76
N GLN A 35 13.28 3.22 10.62
CA GLN A 35 14.50 3.21 9.83
C GLN A 35 14.49 4.28 8.74
N LEU A 36 13.57 5.23 8.82
CA LEU A 36 13.44 6.30 7.83
C LEU A 36 14.71 7.09 7.59
N PRO A 37 15.64 7.25 8.57
CA PRO A 37 16.92 7.90 8.30
C PRO A 37 17.73 7.29 7.16
N GLN A 38 17.35 6.10 6.70
CA GLN A 38 17.99 5.48 5.55
C GLN A 38 17.36 5.90 4.22
N LEU A 39 16.30 6.70 4.27
CA LEU A 39 15.60 7.22 3.10
C LEU A 39 15.88 8.73 3.01
N PRO A 40 16.97 9.15 2.37
CA PRO A 40 17.55 10.49 2.58
C PRO A 40 16.59 11.66 2.33
N TRP A 41 15.78 11.57 1.29
CA TRP A 41 14.90 12.70 0.96
C TRP A 41 13.62 12.73 1.79
N LEU A 42 13.39 11.69 2.61
CA LEU A 42 12.27 11.66 3.55
C LEU A 42 12.66 12.22 4.92
N LEU A 43 13.90 12.68 5.09
CA LEU A 43 14.41 13.14 6.38
C LEU A 43 14.26 14.63 6.63
N ASP A 44 13.70 15.35 5.66
CA ASP A 44 13.75 16.80 5.68
C ASP A 44 13.00 17.42 6.85
N ASP A 45 12.09 16.70 7.48
CA ASP A 45 11.14 17.30 8.42
C ASP A 45 10.84 16.35 9.59
N PRO A 46 11.55 16.47 10.71
CA PRO A 46 11.25 15.64 11.88
C PRO A 46 9.93 16.04 12.54
N PRO A 47 9.23 15.12 13.26
CA PRO A 47 9.62 13.73 13.43
C PRO A 47 9.37 12.90 12.17
N ASN A 48 10.31 12.04 11.87
CA ASN A 48 10.25 11.20 10.67
C ASN A 48 9.50 9.91 10.99
N THR A 49 8.18 9.95 10.86
CA THR A 49 7.35 8.77 11.01
C THR A 49 6.94 8.27 9.64
N ALA A 50 6.83 6.96 9.47
CA ALA A 50 6.46 6.39 8.18
C ALA A 50 5.06 6.84 7.77
N GLY A 51 4.11 6.86 8.71
CA GLY A 51 2.74 7.28 8.44
C GLY A 51 2.61 8.67 7.83
N LYS A 52 3.54 9.56 8.18
CA LYS A 52 3.56 10.92 7.64
C LYS A 52 3.78 10.92 6.11
N TYR A 53 4.45 9.89 5.59
CA TYR A 53 4.81 9.83 4.17
C TYR A 53 3.92 8.90 3.35
N VAL A 54 3.15 8.01 4.00
CA VAL A 54 2.29 7.06 3.27
C VAL A 54 1.22 7.79 2.48
N VAL A 55 0.56 8.79 3.05
CA VAL A 55 -0.48 9.55 2.35
C VAL A 55 0.09 10.29 1.14
N PRO A 56 1.16 11.09 1.29
CA PRO A 56 1.78 11.71 0.11
C PRO A 56 2.22 10.69 -0.94
N MET A 57 2.75 9.54 -0.53
CA MET A 57 3.13 8.49 -1.45
C MET A 57 1.93 8.03 -2.29
N ASN A 58 0.78 7.81 -1.64
CA ASN A 58 -0.42 7.37 -2.35
C ASN A 58 -0.86 8.37 -3.42
N PHE A 59 -0.57 9.65 -3.24
CA PHE A 59 -0.99 10.69 -4.18
C PHE A 59 0.07 11.05 -5.20
N THR A 60 1.35 10.86 -4.90
CA THR A 60 2.43 11.38 -5.74
C THR A 60 3.37 10.32 -6.30
N ALA A 61 3.36 9.10 -5.78
CA ALA A 61 4.20 8.03 -6.32
C ALA A 61 3.58 7.45 -7.58
N SER A 62 4.44 6.91 -8.46
CA SER A 62 3.96 6.17 -9.61
C SER A 62 3.18 4.93 -9.16
N PRO A 63 2.29 4.39 -9.99
CA PRO A 63 1.59 3.16 -9.61
C PRO A 63 2.55 1.99 -9.37
N GLU A 64 3.66 1.92 -10.10
CA GLU A 64 4.69 0.91 -9.89
C GLU A 64 5.28 1.00 -8.49
N SER A 65 5.59 2.21 -8.04
CA SER A 65 6.12 2.44 -6.68
C SER A 65 5.08 2.14 -5.62
N GLN A 66 3.84 2.56 -5.83
CA GLN A 66 2.76 2.24 -4.91
C GLN A 66 2.59 0.73 -4.75
N TRP A 67 2.66 -0.01 -5.85
CA TRP A 67 2.55 -1.46 -5.81
C TRP A 67 3.71 -2.09 -5.03
N LYS A 68 4.93 -1.60 -5.22
CA LYS A 68 6.09 -2.06 -4.45
C LYS A 68 5.88 -1.88 -2.95
N PHE A 69 5.36 -0.73 -2.55
CA PHE A 69 5.04 -0.48 -1.15
C PHE A 69 3.99 -1.45 -0.63
N ILE A 70 2.91 -1.65 -1.40
CA ILE A 70 1.83 -2.55 -1.00
C ILE A 70 2.34 -3.97 -0.76
N VAL A 71 3.13 -4.49 -1.69
CA VAL A 71 3.69 -5.84 -1.57
C VAL A 71 4.61 -5.95 -0.36
N ALA A 72 5.51 -4.98 -0.19
CA ALA A 72 6.43 -4.98 0.95
C ALA A 72 5.65 -4.89 2.27
N ALA A 73 4.66 -3.99 2.34
CA ALA A 73 3.88 -3.80 3.55
C ALA A 73 3.02 -5.03 3.88
N TYR A 74 2.52 -5.70 2.86
CA TYR A 74 1.78 -6.94 3.07
C TYR A 74 2.66 -8.01 3.73
N TRP A 75 3.84 -8.26 3.16
CA TRP A 75 4.73 -9.30 3.66
C TRP A 75 5.33 -8.98 5.02
N ARG A 76 5.50 -7.69 5.36
CA ARG A 76 6.06 -7.26 6.65
C ARG A 76 4.98 -7.03 7.70
N GLY A 77 3.71 -7.17 7.34
CA GLY A 77 2.60 -6.89 8.23
C GLY A 77 1.94 -8.14 8.79
N ASN A 78 0.84 -7.92 9.48
CA ASN A 78 -0.01 -8.95 10.05
C ASN A 78 -1.48 -8.54 9.88
N GLU A 79 -2.42 -9.31 10.43
CA GLU A 79 -3.84 -9.00 10.28
C GLU A 79 -4.20 -7.59 10.76
N GLU A 80 -3.56 -7.15 11.85
CA GLU A 80 -3.82 -5.82 12.39
C GLU A 80 -3.41 -4.72 11.40
N THR A 81 -2.24 -4.84 10.79
CA THR A 81 -1.75 -3.83 9.85
C THR A 81 -2.38 -3.96 8.48
N HIS A 82 -2.81 -5.16 8.10
CA HIS A 82 -3.43 -5.40 6.79
C HIS A 82 -4.70 -4.60 6.59
N GLY A 83 -5.48 -4.36 7.65
CA GLY A 83 -6.66 -3.51 7.55
C GLY A 83 -6.33 -2.10 7.09
N HIS A 84 -5.24 -1.54 7.62
CA HIS A 84 -4.77 -0.21 7.21
C HIS A 84 -4.22 -0.21 5.79
N LEU A 85 -3.54 -1.27 5.40
CA LEU A 85 -3.01 -1.40 4.04
C LEU A 85 -4.16 -1.45 3.02
N ALA A 86 -5.19 -2.22 3.31
CA ALA A 86 -6.35 -2.34 2.45
C ALA A 86 -7.11 -1.02 2.32
N ALA A 87 -7.38 -0.36 3.44
CA ALA A 87 -8.21 0.86 3.47
C ALA A 87 -7.48 2.11 2.98
N GLY A 88 -6.17 2.07 2.84
CA GLY A 88 -5.38 3.20 2.35
C GLY A 88 -4.71 2.89 1.02
N PRO A 89 -3.48 2.35 1.04
CA PRO A 89 -2.72 2.17 -0.20
C PRO A 89 -3.43 1.36 -1.28
N VAL A 90 -4.08 0.25 -0.94
CA VAL A 90 -4.76 -0.59 -1.94
C VAL A 90 -5.93 0.16 -2.56
N GLU A 91 -6.77 0.80 -1.75
CA GLU A 91 -7.90 1.58 -2.27
C GLU A 91 -7.44 2.71 -3.18
N HIS A 92 -6.37 3.41 -2.81
CA HIS A 92 -5.83 4.50 -3.64
C HIS A 92 -5.32 3.98 -4.98
N LEU A 93 -4.57 2.90 -4.97
CA LEU A 93 -4.04 2.34 -6.20
C LEU A 93 -5.15 1.90 -7.14
N LEU A 94 -6.11 1.14 -6.62
CA LEU A 94 -7.20 0.62 -7.44
C LEU A 94 -8.20 1.72 -7.84
N GLY A 95 -8.33 2.76 -7.03
CA GLY A 95 -9.20 3.87 -7.37
C GLY A 95 -8.67 4.72 -8.52
N ARG A 96 -7.35 4.78 -8.68
CA ARG A 96 -6.72 5.62 -9.70
C ARG A 96 -6.12 4.82 -10.85
N HIS A 97 -5.68 3.59 -10.59
CA HIS A 97 -4.99 2.75 -11.57
C HIS A 97 -5.55 1.33 -11.58
N GLY A 98 -6.86 1.19 -11.31
CA GLY A 98 -7.51 -0.09 -11.20
C GLY A 98 -7.34 -0.95 -12.44
N ASP A 99 -7.51 -0.37 -13.62
CA ASP A 99 -7.40 -1.12 -14.88
C ASP A 99 -6.04 -1.77 -15.05
N GLN A 100 -4.98 -1.15 -14.53
CA GLN A 100 -3.62 -1.66 -14.67
C GLN A 100 -3.28 -2.71 -13.62
N TYR A 101 -3.90 -2.65 -12.43
CA TYR A 101 -3.46 -3.44 -11.29
C TYR A 101 -4.47 -4.47 -10.81
N ILE A 102 -5.74 -4.40 -11.24
CA ILE A 102 -6.73 -5.34 -10.74
C ILE A 102 -6.37 -6.80 -11.06
N ALA A 103 -5.78 -7.06 -12.21
CA ALA A 103 -5.40 -8.43 -12.57
C ALA A 103 -4.31 -8.97 -11.63
N LEU A 104 -3.33 -8.14 -11.25
CA LEU A 104 -2.32 -8.55 -10.28
C LEU A 104 -2.92 -8.80 -8.90
N VAL A 105 -3.87 -7.97 -8.50
CA VAL A 105 -4.57 -8.15 -7.22
C VAL A 105 -5.36 -9.46 -7.24
N GLU A 106 -6.07 -9.73 -8.33
CA GLU A 106 -6.81 -10.98 -8.50
C GLU A 106 -5.88 -12.18 -8.41
N GLN A 107 -4.71 -12.11 -9.07
CA GLN A 107 -3.75 -13.20 -9.06
C GLN A 107 -3.20 -13.46 -7.66
N MET A 108 -2.84 -12.41 -6.94
CA MET A 108 -2.35 -12.56 -5.57
C MET A 108 -3.42 -13.13 -4.64
N ALA A 109 -4.66 -12.70 -4.81
CA ALA A 109 -5.76 -13.20 -4.00
C ALA A 109 -6.03 -14.69 -4.28
N ASP A 110 -5.88 -15.11 -5.53
CA ASP A 110 -6.05 -16.50 -5.92
C ASP A 110 -4.94 -17.38 -5.34
N ASP A 111 -3.72 -16.87 -5.32
CA ASP A 111 -2.55 -17.62 -4.85
C ASP A 111 -2.41 -17.61 -3.32
N ASP A 112 -3.00 -16.62 -2.65
CA ASP A 112 -2.78 -16.41 -1.21
C ASP A 112 -4.09 -16.04 -0.52
N PRO A 113 -4.71 -16.99 0.19
CA PRO A 113 -5.98 -16.72 0.89
C PRO A 113 -5.89 -15.60 1.93
N LEU A 114 -4.71 -15.36 2.51
CA LEU A 114 -4.54 -14.28 3.47
C LEU A 114 -4.59 -12.92 2.77
N PHE A 115 -4.04 -12.84 1.57
CA PHE A 115 -4.15 -11.61 0.76
C PHE A 115 -5.61 -11.35 0.39
N ALA A 116 -6.34 -12.38 -0.02
CA ALA A 116 -7.77 -12.25 -0.32
C ALA A 116 -8.54 -11.74 0.91
N LYS A 117 -8.21 -12.25 2.09
CA LYS A 117 -8.83 -11.81 3.33
C LYS A 117 -8.53 -10.34 3.62
N MET A 118 -7.29 -9.91 3.38
CA MET A 118 -6.89 -8.51 3.56
C MET A 118 -7.76 -7.58 2.72
N LEU A 119 -8.12 -7.99 1.50
CA LEU A 119 -8.93 -7.16 0.60
C LEU A 119 -10.32 -6.85 1.16
N ARG A 120 -10.79 -7.59 2.16
CA ARG A 120 -12.06 -7.31 2.82
C ARG A 120 -12.06 -5.97 3.57
N GLY A 121 -10.90 -5.42 3.83
CA GLY A 121 -10.76 -4.09 4.41
C GLY A 121 -10.95 -2.95 3.42
N CYS A 122 -11.06 -3.23 2.12
CA CYS A 122 -11.26 -2.21 1.10
C CYS A 122 -12.70 -1.79 0.97
N TYR A 123 -12.92 -0.50 0.72
CA TYR A 123 -14.21 0.06 0.30
C TYR A 123 -14.08 0.51 -1.16
N GLN A 124 -15.21 0.66 -1.84
CA GLN A 124 -15.19 1.05 -3.26
C GLN A 124 -14.51 2.38 -3.49
N ASN A 125 -14.86 3.38 -2.70
CA ASN A 125 -14.30 4.72 -2.78
C ASN A 125 -14.28 5.21 -4.24
N GLN A 126 -13.12 5.42 -4.84
CA GLN A 126 -12.99 5.95 -6.20
C GLN A 126 -12.89 4.87 -7.27
N MET A 127 -13.01 3.60 -6.90
CA MET A 127 -12.98 2.52 -7.89
C MET A 127 -14.23 2.56 -8.77
N SER A 128 -14.05 2.23 -10.06
CA SER A 128 -15.21 2.03 -10.93
C SER A 128 -16.04 0.84 -10.45
N ASP A 129 -17.29 0.75 -10.87
CA ASP A 129 -18.15 -0.36 -10.50
C ASP A 129 -17.57 -1.70 -10.96
N GLU A 130 -16.94 -1.72 -12.13
CA GLU A 130 -16.31 -2.93 -12.63
C GLU A 130 -15.13 -3.37 -11.78
N ILE A 131 -14.25 -2.44 -11.42
CA ILE A 131 -13.09 -2.75 -10.57
C ILE A 131 -13.57 -3.22 -9.20
N TRP A 132 -14.56 -2.53 -8.64
CA TRP A 132 -15.12 -2.91 -7.34
C TRP A 132 -15.72 -4.32 -7.38
N ARG A 133 -16.47 -4.62 -8.44
CA ARG A 133 -17.05 -5.96 -8.61
C ARG A 133 -15.97 -7.03 -8.65
N ARG A 134 -14.92 -6.78 -9.42
CA ARG A 134 -13.80 -7.73 -9.53
C ARG A 134 -13.08 -7.91 -8.21
N LEU A 135 -12.89 -6.82 -7.46
CA LEU A 135 -12.28 -6.89 -6.14
C LEU A 135 -13.14 -7.71 -5.18
N CYS A 136 -14.44 -7.50 -5.19
CA CYS A 136 -15.35 -8.26 -4.34
C CYS A 136 -15.30 -9.76 -4.64
N VAL A 137 -15.23 -10.13 -5.91
CA VAL A 137 -15.06 -11.53 -6.28
C VAL A 137 -13.71 -12.06 -5.77
N ALA A 138 -12.63 -11.30 -5.99
CA ALA A 138 -11.28 -11.73 -5.59
C ALA A 138 -11.19 -11.97 -4.08
N ARG A 139 -11.87 -11.17 -3.26
CA ARG A 139 -11.82 -11.32 -1.80
C ARG A 139 -12.78 -12.37 -1.27
N GLY A 140 -13.52 -13.05 -2.16
CA GLY A 140 -14.38 -14.15 -1.78
C GLY A 140 -15.81 -13.79 -1.47
N ASP A 141 -16.25 -12.58 -1.81
CA ASP A 141 -17.67 -12.23 -1.66
C ASP A 141 -18.48 -13.02 -2.66
N VAL A 142 -19.56 -13.59 -2.19
CA VAL A 142 -20.51 -14.28 -3.08
C VAL A 142 -21.47 -13.23 -3.57
N GLY A 143 -21.40 -12.97 -4.86
CA GLY A 143 -22.17 -11.92 -5.51
C GLY A 143 -23.65 -12.13 -5.50
#